data_6ec09d958d4f7c0127eef574d8ded222
#
_entry.id   6ec09d958d4f7c0127eef574d8ded222
#
_cell.length_a   1.000
_cell.length_b   1.000
_cell.length_c   1.000
_cell.angle_alpha   90.00
_cell.angle_beta   90.00
_cell.angle_gamma   90.00
#
_symmetry.space_group_name_H-M   'P 1'
#
loop_
_entity.id
_entity.type
_entity.pdbx_description
1 polymer ?
#
loop_
_entity_poly.entity_id
_entity_poly.type
_entity_poly.pdbx_seq_one_letter_code
_entity_poly.pdbx_strand_id
1 'polypeptide(L)'
;MCIAYHPSLKIKYGRVHPKTIAKHGVVSAAVTEEMADGIKKLTNSDISISSNGIAGPKNEMYSSDQSGTLFLSWNFRDKIKKTKRFKLEGGRNSVIDKAVYVALSMCLRYLKNELRKDN
;
A
#
# COMPACT_ATOMS: atom_id res chain seq x y z
N MET A 1 3.58 12.71 -3.68
CA MET A 1 2.52 11.80 -3.19
C MET A 1 1.42 11.70 -4.22
N CYS A 2 0.89 10.50 -4.44
CA CYS A 2 -0.21 10.26 -5.38
C CYS A 2 -1.38 9.63 -4.62
N ILE A 3 -2.57 10.18 -4.80
CA ILE A 3 -3.78 9.66 -4.16
C ILE A 3 -4.66 9.03 -5.24
N ALA A 4 -4.82 7.71 -5.18
CA ALA A 4 -5.49 6.92 -6.20
C ALA A 4 -6.74 6.23 -5.64
N TYR A 5 -7.76 7.00 -5.37
CA TYR A 5 -9.02 6.49 -4.81
C TYR A 5 -9.78 5.59 -5.79
N HIS A 6 -9.92 6.04 -7.02
CA HIS A 6 -10.69 5.31 -8.02
C HIS A 6 -9.78 4.27 -8.70
N PRO A 7 -10.33 3.08 -9.03
CA PRO A 7 -9.52 2.07 -9.74
C PRO A 7 -8.84 2.57 -11.01
N SER A 8 -9.48 3.48 -11.76
CA SER A 8 -8.88 4.06 -12.97
C SER A 8 -7.61 4.85 -12.66
N LEU A 9 -7.51 5.49 -11.49
CA LEU A 9 -6.31 6.21 -11.06
C LEU A 9 -5.19 5.26 -10.65
N LYS A 10 -5.55 4.12 -10.07
CA LYS A 10 -4.58 3.07 -9.76
C LYS A 10 -3.96 2.52 -11.05
N ILE A 11 -4.74 2.33 -12.08
CA ILE A 11 -4.27 1.87 -13.38
C ILE A 11 -3.39 2.93 -14.04
N LYS A 12 -3.87 4.17 -14.08
CA LYS A 12 -3.19 5.27 -14.78
C LYS A 12 -1.87 5.66 -14.13
N TYR A 13 -1.87 5.92 -12.83
CA TYR A 13 -0.71 6.43 -12.11
C TYR A 13 0.06 5.36 -11.35
N GLY A 14 -0.63 4.38 -10.81
CA GLY A 14 0.00 3.24 -10.12
C GLY A 14 0.43 2.14 -11.05
N ARG A 15 0.06 2.22 -12.34
CA ARG A 15 0.36 1.20 -13.37
C ARG A 15 -0.14 -0.18 -12.97
N VAL A 16 -1.25 -0.22 -12.24
CA VAL A 16 -1.89 -1.48 -11.86
C VAL A 16 -2.57 -2.08 -13.08
N HIS A 17 -2.35 -3.37 -13.31
CA HIS A 17 -3.00 -4.07 -14.41
C HIS A 17 -4.48 -4.30 -14.11
N PRO A 18 -5.39 -4.00 -15.07
CA PRO A 18 -6.81 -4.30 -14.88
C PRO A 18 -7.08 -5.76 -14.53
N LYS A 19 -6.30 -6.68 -15.06
CA LYS A 19 -6.41 -8.11 -14.76
C LYS A 19 -6.12 -8.41 -13.28
N THR A 20 -5.20 -7.70 -12.67
CA THR A 20 -4.88 -7.86 -11.25
C THR A 20 -6.06 -7.46 -10.38
N ILE A 21 -6.71 -6.34 -10.72
CA ILE A 21 -7.91 -5.89 -10.02
C ILE A 21 -9.04 -6.92 -10.19
N ALA A 22 -9.24 -7.42 -11.41
CA ALA A 22 -10.28 -8.40 -11.68
C ALA A 22 -10.07 -9.71 -10.92
N LYS A 23 -8.81 -10.16 -10.79
CA LYS A 23 -8.48 -11.42 -10.14
C LYS A 23 -8.45 -11.32 -8.62
N HIS A 24 -7.89 -10.25 -8.08
CA HIS A 24 -7.60 -10.12 -6.64
C HIS A 24 -8.46 -9.08 -5.92
N GLY A 25 -9.19 -8.25 -6.65
CA GLY A 25 -9.95 -7.15 -6.08
C GLY A 25 -9.12 -5.87 -5.95
N VAL A 26 -9.81 -4.75 -5.85
CA VAL A 26 -9.17 -3.43 -5.76
C VAL A 26 -8.30 -3.32 -4.50
N VAL A 27 -8.82 -3.80 -3.38
CA VAL A 27 -8.10 -3.81 -2.09
C VAL A 27 -7.50 -5.20 -1.90
N SER A 28 -6.24 -5.34 -2.29
CA SER A 28 -5.52 -6.61 -2.23
C SER A 28 -4.01 -6.37 -2.14
N ALA A 29 -3.29 -7.39 -1.69
CA ALA A 29 -1.83 -7.35 -1.64
C ALA A 29 -1.24 -7.14 -3.04
N ALA A 30 -1.77 -7.87 -4.04
CA ALA A 30 -1.27 -7.80 -5.41
C ALA A 30 -1.39 -6.39 -6.01
N VAL A 31 -2.55 -5.75 -5.84
CA VAL A 31 -2.77 -4.37 -6.31
C VAL A 31 -1.86 -3.40 -5.59
N THR A 32 -1.71 -3.54 -4.27
CA THR A 32 -0.86 -2.67 -3.46
C THR A 32 0.60 -2.76 -3.89
N GLU A 33 1.09 -3.96 -4.16
CA GLU A 33 2.45 -4.19 -4.65
C GLU A 33 2.67 -3.53 -6.02
N GLU A 34 1.74 -3.70 -6.94
CA GLU A 34 1.83 -3.06 -8.26
C GLU A 34 1.80 -1.52 -8.14
N MET A 35 1.02 -0.98 -7.20
CA MET A 35 1.00 0.47 -6.95
C MET A 35 2.37 0.99 -6.50
N ALA A 36 3.04 0.29 -5.60
CA ALA A 36 4.38 0.67 -5.15
C ALA A 36 5.38 0.64 -6.30
N ASP A 37 5.36 -0.42 -7.10
CA ASP A 37 6.22 -0.56 -8.26
C ASP A 37 5.95 0.52 -9.30
N GLY A 38 4.69 0.80 -9.56
CA GLY A 38 4.26 1.78 -10.56
C GLY A 38 4.66 3.20 -10.21
N ILE A 39 4.40 3.63 -8.98
CA ILE A 39 4.76 4.99 -8.54
C ILE A 39 6.28 5.16 -8.50
N LYS A 40 7.01 4.13 -8.13
CA LYS A 40 8.46 4.16 -8.15
C LYS A 40 9.00 4.40 -9.54
N LYS A 41 8.47 3.72 -10.54
CA LYS A 41 8.85 3.92 -11.95
C LYS A 41 8.48 5.30 -12.45
N LEU A 42 7.27 5.76 -12.11
CA LEU A 42 6.78 7.06 -12.56
C LEU A 42 7.65 8.22 -12.04
N THR A 43 8.10 8.12 -10.79
CA THR A 43 8.87 9.18 -10.13
C THR A 43 10.38 8.96 -10.19
N ASN A 44 10.83 7.81 -10.65
CA ASN A 44 12.24 7.40 -10.63
C ASN A 44 12.83 7.52 -9.22
N SER A 45 12.06 7.17 -8.22
CA SER A 45 12.50 7.22 -6.82
C SER A 45 13.26 5.97 -6.42
N ASP A 46 14.07 6.07 -5.38
CA ASP A 46 14.77 4.91 -4.81
C ASP A 46 13.86 4.07 -3.93
N ILE A 47 12.91 4.72 -3.26
CA ILE A 47 12.00 4.07 -2.32
C ILE A 47 10.58 4.50 -2.65
N SER A 48 9.67 3.54 -2.66
CA SER A 48 8.24 3.83 -2.73
C SER A 48 7.48 3.07 -1.65
N ILE A 49 6.39 3.68 -1.23
CA ILE A 49 5.45 3.07 -0.28
C ILE A 49 4.07 3.25 -0.87
N SER A 50 3.29 2.19 -0.89
CA SER A 50 1.87 2.28 -1.24
C SER A 50 1.01 1.79 -0.09
N SER A 51 -0.14 2.41 0.07
CA SER A 51 -1.15 1.98 1.02
C SER A 51 -2.48 1.81 0.29
N ASN A 52 -3.20 0.77 0.63
CA ASN A 52 -4.45 0.43 0.01
C ASN A 52 -5.34 -0.23 1.06
N GLY A 53 -6.45 0.39 1.38
CA GLY A 53 -7.24 -0.12 2.47
C GLY A 53 -8.63 0.49 2.56
N ILE A 54 -9.36 0.01 3.54
CA ILE A 54 -10.73 0.43 3.85
C ILE A 54 -10.73 0.98 5.27
N ALA A 55 -10.63 2.29 5.40
CA ALA A 55 -10.51 2.98 6.69
C ALA A 55 -11.86 3.40 7.28
N GLY A 56 -12.88 3.48 6.46
CA GLY A 56 -14.17 4.02 6.86
C GLY A 56 -15.17 2.96 7.27
N PRO A 57 -16.37 3.41 7.66
CA PRO A 57 -17.45 2.49 7.95
C PRO A 57 -17.85 1.71 6.70
N LYS A 58 -18.55 0.60 6.93
CA LYS A 58 -19.11 -0.21 5.86
C LYS A 58 -19.91 0.63 4.87
N ASN A 59 -19.71 0.37 3.58
CA ASN A 59 -20.55 0.92 2.52
C ASN A 59 -21.01 -0.20 1.58
N GLU A 60 -21.73 0.15 0.51
CA GLU A 60 -22.27 -0.84 -0.42
C GLU A 60 -21.21 -1.68 -1.13
N MET A 61 -20.00 -1.15 -1.27
CA MET A 61 -18.93 -1.82 -1.98
C MET A 61 -18.12 -2.78 -1.09
N TYR A 62 -18.17 -2.60 0.22
CA TYR A 62 -17.34 -3.34 1.16
C TYR A 62 -18.15 -3.87 2.33
N SER A 63 -17.86 -5.08 2.74
CA SER A 63 -18.48 -5.68 3.93
C SER A 63 -17.86 -5.09 5.22
N SER A 64 -18.57 -5.28 6.34
CA SER A 64 -18.06 -4.86 7.65
C SER A 64 -16.75 -5.57 8.01
N ASP A 65 -16.55 -6.81 7.53
CA ASP A 65 -15.34 -7.59 7.79
C ASP A 65 -14.10 -7.00 7.11
N GLN A 66 -14.28 -6.20 6.06
CA GLN A 66 -13.20 -5.56 5.33
C GLN A 66 -12.81 -4.20 5.92
N SER A 67 -13.68 -3.60 6.77
CA SER A 67 -13.37 -2.32 7.40
C SER A 67 -12.13 -2.45 8.29
N GLY A 68 -11.21 -1.52 8.15
CA GLY A 68 -9.94 -1.55 8.87
C GLY A 68 -8.86 -2.41 8.21
N THR A 69 -9.18 -3.10 7.11
CA THR A 69 -8.17 -3.84 6.35
C THR A 69 -7.25 -2.86 5.62
N LEU A 70 -5.96 -3.06 5.79
CA LEU A 70 -4.93 -2.23 5.20
C LEU A 70 -3.85 -3.12 4.60
N PHE A 71 -3.48 -2.84 3.36
CA PHE A 71 -2.29 -3.40 2.75
C PHE A 71 -1.25 -2.30 2.60
N LEU A 72 -0.03 -2.59 2.98
CA LEU A 72 1.11 -1.70 2.78
C LEU A 72 2.16 -2.44 1.97
N SER A 73 2.77 -1.75 1.02
CA SER A 73 3.85 -2.30 0.24
C SER A 73 5.01 -1.31 0.20
N TRP A 74 6.22 -1.84 0.31
CA TRP A 74 7.47 -1.08 0.24
C TRP A 74 8.32 -1.63 -0.87
N ASN A 75 8.92 -0.75 -1.65
CA ASN A 75 9.88 -1.12 -2.70
C ASN A 75 11.15 -0.30 -2.51
N PHE A 76 12.26 -0.97 -2.29
CA PHE A 76 13.58 -0.36 -2.11
C PHE A 76 14.46 -0.73 -3.29
N ARG A 77 14.57 0.18 -4.26
CA ARG A 77 15.42 0.06 -5.46
C ARG A 77 15.18 -1.21 -6.28
N ASP A 78 13.96 -1.74 -6.26
CA ASP A 78 13.56 -3.00 -6.90
C ASP A 78 14.30 -4.24 -6.36
N LYS A 79 15.14 -4.07 -5.34
CA LYS A 79 15.90 -5.17 -4.72
C LYS A 79 15.15 -5.81 -3.56
N ILE A 80 14.47 -4.99 -2.75
CA ILE A 80 13.70 -5.48 -1.62
C ILE A 80 12.28 -4.98 -1.76
N LYS A 81 11.35 -5.93 -1.82
CA LYS A 81 9.92 -5.65 -1.89
C LYS A 81 9.23 -6.36 -0.74
N LYS A 82 8.46 -5.64 0.03
CA LYS A 82 7.70 -6.18 1.16
C LYS A 82 6.25 -5.72 1.04
N THR A 83 5.32 -6.64 1.26
CA THR A 83 3.90 -6.33 1.29
C THR A 83 3.29 -7.01 2.50
N LYS A 84 2.53 -6.26 3.29
CA LYS A 84 1.89 -6.78 4.50
C LYS A 84 0.44 -6.34 4.59
N ARG A 85 -0.37 -7.20 5.18
CA ARG A 85 -1.77 -6.95 5.48
C ARG A 85 -1.92 -6.68 6.96
N PHE A 86 -2.71 -5.67 7.29
CA PHE A 86 -3.03 -5.31 8.67
C PHE A 86 -4.54 -5.22 8.83
N LYS A 87 -5.03 -5.55 10.01
CA LYS A 87 -6.40 -5.31 10.43
C LYS A 87 -6.34 -4.30 11.58
N LEU A 88 -6.74 -3.06 11.30
CA LEU A 88 -6.68 -1.97 12.26
C LEU A 88 -8.07 -1.68 12.82
N GLU A 89 -8.14 -1.44 14.11
CA GLU A 89 -9.38 -1.14 14.81
C GLU A 89 -9.49 0.37 15.09
N GLY A 90 -10.72 0.84 15.21
CA GLY A 90 -11.02 2.23 15.50
C GLY A 90 -11.76 2.92 14.36
N GLY A 91 -12.05 4.19 14.56
CA GLY A 91 -12.69 5.02 13.54
C GLY A 91 -11.73 5.36 12.41
N ARG A 92 -12.26 5.99 11.36
CA ARG A 92 -11.49 6.32 10.16
C ARG A 92 -10.18 7.06 10.44
N ASN A 93 -10.23 8.10 11.28
CA ASN A 93 -9.03 8.91 11.59
C ASN A 93 -7.99 8.10 12.37
N SER A 94 -8.44 7.26 13.29
CA SER A 94 -7.56 6.39 14.06
C SER A 94 -6.85 5.38 13.16
N VAL A 95 -7.57 4.77 12.22
CA VAL A 95 -7.01 3.83 11.26
C VAL A 95 -5.98 4.50 10.36
N ILE A 96 -6.27 5.72 9.89
CA ILE A 96 -5.35 6.49 9.04
C ILE A 96 -4.06 6.82 9.81
N ASP A 97 -4.17 7.28 11.05
CA ASP A 97 -3.00 7.62 11.88
C ASP A 97 -2.13 6.39 12.15
N LYS A 98 -2.75 5.26 12.46
CA LYS A 98 -2.04 4.00 12.68
C LYS A 98 -1.35 3.53 11.39
N ALA A 99 -2.02 3.68 10.25
CA ALA A 99 -1.46 3.32 8.95
C ALA A 99 -0.19 4.11 8.64
N VAL A 100 -0.22 5.42 8.85
CA VAL A 100 0.94 6.29 8.66
C VAL A 100 2.08 5.86 9.58
N TYR A 101 1.79 5.65 10.85
CA TYR A 101 2.79 5.22 11.82
C TYR A 101 3.46 3.91 11.41
N VAL A 102 2.67 2.91 11.06
CA VAL A 102 3.19 1.58 10.66
C VAL A 102 4.02 1.70 9.37
N ALA A 103 3.51 2.43 8.38
CA ALA A 103 4.22 2.59 7.10
C ALA A 103 5.60 3.19 7.29
N LEU A 104 5.71 4.26 8.05
CA LEU A 104 6.98 4.95 8.29
C LEU A 104 7.90 4.17 9.23
N SER A 105 7.36 3.58 10.28
CA SER A 105 8.15 2.78 11.23
C SER A 105 8.79 1.58 10.55
N MET A 106 8.04 0.87 9.72
CA MET A 106 8.56 -0.28 9.01
C MET A 106 9.53 0.10 7.89
N CYS A 107 9.29 1.23 7.25
CA CYS A 107 10.23 1.78 6.27
C CYS A 107 11.59 2.04 6.92
N LEU A 108 11.59 2.69 8.08
CA LEU A 108 12.82 2.95 8.83
C LEU A 108 13.52 1.66 9.23
N ARG A 109 12.76 0.67 9.69
CA ARG A 109 13.30 -0.64 10.08
C ARG A 109 13.98 -1.35 8.90
N TYR A 110 13.33 -1.36 7.74
CA TYR A 110 13.91 -1.97 6.55
C TYR A 110 15.17 -1.25 6.08
N LEU A 111 15.17 0.07 6.14
CA LEU A 111 16.35 0.88 5.80
C LEU A 111 17.53 0.60 6.73
N LYS A 112 17.29 0.50 8.03
CA LYS A 112 18.34 0.17 9.00
C LYS A 112 18.93 -1.21 8.74
N ASN A 113 18.08 -2.19 8.43
CA ASN A 113 18.54 -3.54 8.14
C ASN A 113 19.38 -3.57 6.85
N GLU A 114 19.00 -2.80 5.84
CA GLU A 114 19.73 -2.71 4.58
C GLU A 114 21.10 -2.05 4.77
N LEU A 115 21.16 -0.98 5.55
CA LEU A 115 22.42 -0.31 5.86
C LEU A 115 23.40 -1.21 6.63
N ARG A 116 22.87 -2.05 7.52
CA ARG A 116 23.70 -3.02 8.25
C ARG A 116 24.33 -4.08 7.34
N LYS A 117 23.61 -4.46 6.28
CA LYS A 117 24.12 -5.46 5.32
C LYS A 117 25.26 -4.89 4.47
N ASP A 118 25.28 -3.59 4.24
CA ASP A 118 26.31 -2.91 3.45
C ASP A 118 27.60 -2.68 4.25
N ASN A 119 27.56 -2.88 5.54
CA ASN A 119 28.72 -2.83 6.42
C ASN A 119 29.25 -4.25 6.64
#